data_1c2eec42c0ea13b61faaeffccf465520
#
_entry.id   1c2eec42c0ea13b61faaeffccf465520
#
_cell.length_a   1.000
_cell.length_b   1.000
_cell.length_c   1.000
_cell.angle_alpha   90.00
_cell.angle_beta   90.00
_cell.angle_gamma   90.00
#
_symmetry.space_group_name_H-M   'P 1'
#
loop_
_entity.id
_entity.type
_entity.pdbx_description
1 polymer ?
#
loop_
_entity_poly.entity_id
_entity_poly.type
_entity_poly.pdbx_seq_one_letter_code
_entity_poly.pdbx_strand_id
1 'polypeptide(L)'
;MVYNALAGTAVGLAYGMELSEIQKGIESLQSLSGRFHIIENEKYTIVDDCYNANPVSMKASIDVLAAAPGRKIAVLGDMGELGENEQELHAMVGEHFEGKGIDALFAAGALSENLAQAVGKCSKETEVHYFKTKDELMEELLPYVKSGDTVLVKASHFMGFPEVVGQLTK
;
A
#
# COMPACT_ATOMS: atom_id res chain seq x y z
N MET A 1 -7.19 7.11 7.74
CA MET A 1 -7.05 7.26 9.22
C MET A 1 -7.72 8.52 9.74
N VAL A 2 -7.58 9.70 9.10
CA VAL A 2 -8.17 10.98 9.59
C VAL A 2 -9.70 10.87 9.81
N TYR A 3 -10.44 10.30 8.87
CA TYR A 3 -11.90 10.13 9.03
C TYR A 3 -12.29 9.23 10.22
N ASN A 4 -11.48 8.22 10.52
CA ASN A 4 -11.71 7.35 11.67
C ASN A 4 -11.49 8.12 12.98
N ALA A 5 -10.45 8.96 13.04
CA ALA A 5 -10.20 9.83 14.19
C ALA A 5 -11.33 10.86 14.37
N LEU A 6 -11.82 11.47 13.27
CA LEU A 6 -12.98 12.38 13.31
C LEU A 6 -14.25 11.67 13.80
N ALA A 7 -14.52 10.46 13.33
CA ALA A 7 -15.66 9.68 13.80
C ALA A 7 -15.55 9.35 15.29
N GLY A 8 -14.35 8.90 15.75
CA GLY A 8 -14.07 8.66 17.16
C GLY A 8 -14.25 9.92 18.02
N THR A 9 -13.79 11.07 17.51
CA THR A 9 -13.96 12.38 18.17
C THR A 9 -15.44 12.73 18.32
N ALA A 10 -16.23 12.58 17.25
CA ALA A 10 -17.65 12.87 17.28
C ALA A 10 -18.40 11.99 18.29
N VAL A 11 -18.07 10.70 18.36
CA VAL A 11 -18.63 9.77 19.36
C VAL A 11 -18.23 10.18 20.77
N GLY A 12 -16.94 10.46 21.01
CA GLY A 12 -16.45 10.88 22.32
C GLY A 12 -17.17 12.13 22.84
N LEU A 13 -17.31 13.16 21.99
CA LEU A 13 -18.06 14.37 22.30
C LEU A 13 -19.54 14.09 22.60
N ALA A 14 -20.19 13.20 21.84
CA ALA A 14 -21.58 12.81 22.08
C ALA A 14 -21.77 12.10 23.43
N TYR A 15 -20.74 11.43 23.94
CA TYR A 15 -20.72 10.82 25.28
C TYR A 15 -20.19 11.76 26.38
N GLY A 16 -19.93 13.03 26.07
CA GLY A 16 -19.53 14.04 27.04
C GLY A 16 -18.06 13.96 27.45
N MET A 17 -17.20 13.33 26.64
CA MET A 17 -15.76 13.32 26.91
C MET A 17 -15.13 14.68 26.59
N GLU A 18 -14.14 15.06 27.36
CA GLU A 18 -13.32 16.25 27.08
C GLU A 18 -12.39 16.02 25.87
N LEU A 19 -12.16 17.06 25.06
CA LEU A 19 -11.29 16.98 23.88
C LEU A 19 -9.88 16.46 24.20
N SER A 20 -9.34 16.80 25.37
CA SER A 20 -8.03 16.33 25.82
C SER A 20 -7.98 14.83 26.12
N GLU A 21 -9.09 14.24 26.55
CA GLU A 21 -9.22 12.80 26.76
C GLU A 21 -9.32 12.08 25.43
N ILE A 22 -10.13 12.62 24.49
CA ILE A 22 -10.29 12.09 23.14
C ILE A 22 -8.94 12.14 22.40
N GLN A 23 -8.21 13.26 22.50
CA GLN A 23 -6.88 13.40 21.90
C GLN A 23 -5.92 12.33 22.42
N LYS A 24 -5.82 12.12 23.71
CA LYS A 24 -4.98 11.06 24.29
C LYS A 24 -5.37 9.67 23.79
N GLY A 25 -6.67 9.41 23.68
CA GLY A 25 -7.17 8.15 23.11
C GLY A 25 -6.74 7.95 21.68
N ILE A 26 -6.83 8.98 20.83
CA ILE A 26 -6.40 8.92 19.42
C ILE A 26 -4.88 8.74 19.31
N GLU A 27 -4.10 9.49 20.09
CA GLU A 27 -2.62 9.40 20.11
C GLU A 27 -2.13 8.03 20.61
N SER A 28 -2.91 7.35 21.45
CA SER A 28 -2.58 6.00 21.94
C SER A 28 -2.91 4.88 20.97
N LEU A 29 -3.61 5.16 19.85
CA LEU A 29 -3.96 4.14 18.88
C LEU A 29 -2.71 3.58 18.19
N GLN A 30 -2.54 2.28 18.29
CA GLN A 30 -1.54 1.58 17.51
C GLN A 30 -2.15 1.15 16.17
N SER A 31 -1.37 1.26 15.10
CA SER A 31 -1.77 0.73 13.80
C SER A 31 -1.86 -0.79 13.88
N LEU A 32 -2.95 -1.35 13.36
CA LEU A 32 -3.11 -2.79 13.22
C LEU A 32 -2.28 -3.28 12.02
N SER A 33 -1.70 -4.48 12.13
CA SER A 33 -1.04 -5.14 11.00
C SER A 33 -1.98 -5.17 9.78
N GLY A 34 -1.42 -4.89 8.60
CA GLY A 34 -2.17 -4.80 7.36
C GLY A 34 -2.97 -3.51 7.15
N ARG A 35 -2.95 -2.57 8.10
CA ARG A 35 -3.70 -1.30 8.00
C ARG A 35 -2.78 -0.09 8.15
N PHE A 36 -1.94 0.10 7.14
CA PHE A 36 -0.95 1.17 7.12
C PHE A 36 -0.01 1.08 8.33
N HIS A 37 0.46 -0.13 8.62
CA HIS A 37 1.41 -0.38 9.70
C HIS A 37 2.84 -0.20 9.20
N ILE A 38 3.58 0.71 9.83
CA ILE A 38 4.97 0.99 9.47
C ILE A 38 5.88 0.06 10.28
N ILE A 39 6.70 -0.72 9.59
CA ILE A 39 7.68 -1.63 10.15
C ILE A 39 9.06 -1.15 9.72
N GLU A 40 9.85 -0.70 10.68
CA GLU A 40 11.23 -0.29 10.45
C GLU A 40 12.17 -1.42 10.90
N ASN A 41 13.06 -1.82 10.03
CA ASN A 41 14.16 -2.72 10.37
C ASN A 41 15.50 -2.06 10.01
N GLU A 42 16.62 -2.75 10.30
CA GLU A 42 17.98 -2.21 10.07
C GLU A 42 18.29 -1.91 8.59
N LYS A 43 17.49 -2.45 7.66
CA LYS A 43 17.74 -2.35 6.22
C LYS A 43 16.80 -1.35 5.54
N TYR A 44 15.49 -1.46 5.74
CA TYR A 44 14.47 -0.69 5.02
C TYR A 44 13.19 -0.51 5.83
N THR A 45 12.35 0.39 5.36
CA THR A 45 11.03 0.66 5.94
C THR A 45 9.95 -0.05 5.12
N ILE A 46 9.07 -0.81 5.79
CA ILE A 46 7.93 -1.47 5.15
C ILE A 46 6.65 -0.76 5.58
N VAL A 47 5.81 -0.40 4.64
CA VAL A 47 4.44 0.06 4.87
C VAL A 47 3.50 -1.11 4.58
N ASP A 48 3.09 -1.81 5.65
CA ASP A 48 2.15 -2.92 5.58
C ASP A 48 0.71 -2.39 5.53
N ASP A 49 0.12 -2.41 4.33
CA ASP A 49 -1.28 -2.00 4.09
C ASP A 49 -2.05 -3.10 3.31
N CYS A 50 -1.74 -4.36 3.61
CA CYS A 50 -2.20 -5.53 2.87
C CYS A 50 -3.46 -6.21 3.42
N TYR A 51 -4.23 -5.53 4.30
CA TYR A 51 -5.51 -6.06 4.80
C TYR A 51 -6.59 -6.08 3.71
N ASN A 52 -6.72 -5.00 2.95
CA ASN A 52 -7.65 -4.90 1.83
C ASN A 52 -7.23 -3.78 0.86
N ALA A 53 -7.73 -3.85 -0.38
CA ALA A 53 -7.43 -2.87 -1.41
C ALA A 53 -8.69 -2.48 -2.20
N ASN A 54 -8.78 -1.18 -2.50
CA ASN A 54 -9.72 -0.60 -3.46
C ASN A 54 -9.04 0.60 -4.14
N PRO A 55 -9.56 1.13 -5.26
CA PRO A 55 -8.90 2.18 -6.02
C PRO A 55 -8.56 3.43 -5.21
N VAL A 56 -9.46 3.86 -4.30
CA VAL A 56 -9.24 5.04 -3.46
C VAL A 56 -8.11 4.82 -2.46
N SER A 57 -8.14 3.67 -1.77
CA SER A 57 -7.11 3.34 -0.78
C SER A 57 -5.75 3.06 -1.42
N MET A 58 -5.71 2.45 -2.62
CA MET A 58 -4.48 2.24 -3.38
C MET A 58 -3.80 3.58 -3.73
N LYS A 59 -4.57 4.51 -4.31
CA LYS A 59 -4.06 5.85 -4.66
C LYS A 59 -3.55 6.60 -3.44
N ALA A 60 -4.28 6.56 -2.32
CA ALA A 60 -3.85 7.19 -1.08
C ALA A 60 -2.53 6.60 -0.53
N SER A 61 -2.36 5.28 -0.60
CA SER A 61 -1.12 4.62 -0.16
C SER A 61 0.04 4.92 -1.08
N ILE A 62 -0.18 5.01 -2.41
CA ILE A 62 0.79 5.45 -3.41
C ILE A 62 1.24 6.89 -3.13
N ASP A 63 0.32 7.80 -2.79
CA ASP A 63 0.64 9.20 -2.44
C ASP A 63 1.52 9.30 -1.21
N VAL A 64 1.28 8.44 -0.21
CA VAL A 64 2.15 8.39 0.98
C VAL A 64 3.52 7.81 0.65
N LEU A 65 3.59 6.75 -0.16
CA LEU A 65 4.87 6.21 -0.63
C LEU A 65 5.65 7.27 -1.41
N ALA A 66 4.99 8.04 -2.28
CA ALA A 66 5.61 9.11 -3.06
C ALA A 66 6.29 10.18 -2.18
N ALA A 67 5.73 10.44 -1.00
CA ALA A 67 6.29 11.39 -0.02
C ALA A 67 7.36 10.79 0.90
N ALA A 68 7.58 9.47 0.86
CA ALA A 68 8.55 8.79 1.71
C ALA A 68 10.00 9.10 1.28
N PRO A 69 10.96 9.02 2.21
CA PRO A 69 12.37 9.15 1.88
C PRO A 69 12.93 7.89 1.20
N GLY A 70 14.10 8.05 0.57
CA GLY A 70 14.84 6.95 -0.05
C GLY A 70 14.24 6.49 -1.37
N ARG A 71 14.67 5.31 -1.82
CA ARG A 71 14.13 4.63 -2.99
C ARG A 71 12.78 4.00 -2.63
N LYS A 72 11.79 4.19 -3.50
CA LYS A 72 10.39 3.87 -3.26
C LYS A 72 9.96 2.68 -4.11
N ILE A 73 9.53 1.62 -3.46
CA ILE A 73 9.09 0.39 -4.11
C ILE A 73 7.63 0.13 -3.77
N ALA A 74 6.78 0.05 -4.78
CA ALA A 74 5.39 -0.34 -4.63
C ALA A 74 5.23 -1.82 -4.93
N VAL A 75 4.70 -2.60 -3.98
CA VAL A 75 4.37 -4.01 -4.11
C VAL A 75 2.86 -4.15 -4.04
N LEU A 76 2.23 -4.31 -5.21
CA LEU A 76 0.78 -4.21 -5.35
C LEU A 76 0.18 -5.49 -5.93
N GLY A 77 -0.98 -5.88 -5.39
CA GLY A 77 -1.75 -7.02 -5.89
C GLY A 77 -3.15 -6.63 -6.30
N ASP A 78 -3.92 -7.63 -6.75
CA ASP A 78 -5.28 -7.43 -7.23
C ASP A 78 -6.19 -6.80 -6.16
N MET A 79 -7.08 -5.94 -6.64
CA MET A 79 -8.22 -5.42 -5.88
C MET A 79 -9.44 -6.29 -6.19
N GLY A 80 -10.07 -6.84 -5.16
CA GLY A 80 -11.29 -7.62 -5.29
C GLY A 80 -12.56 -6.79 -5.19
N GLU A 81 -13.70 -7.43 -5.51
CA GLU A 81 -15.06 -6.89 -5.30
C GLU A 81 -15.34 -5.57 -6.06
N LEU A 82 -14.72 -5.36 -7.22
CA LEU A 82 -14.86 -4.13 -8.02
C LEU A 82 -15.97 -4.20 -9.08
N GLY A 83 -16.56 -5.38 -9.31
CA GLY A 83 -17.60 -5.59 -10.32
C GLY A 83 -17.06 -5.57 -11.76
N GLU A 84 -17.91 -5.17 -12.71
CA GLU A 84 -17.62 -5.32 -14.15
C GLU A 84 -16.45 -4.45 -14.66
N ASN A 85 -16.10 -3.36 -13.95
CA ASN A 85 -15.05 -2.41 -14.38
C ASN A 85 -13.69 -2.69 -13.72
N GLU A 86 -13.46 -3.89 -13.19
CA GLU A 86 -12.26 -4.21 -12.42
C GLU A 86 -10.94 -3.93 -13.16
N GLN A 87 -10.87 -4.22 -14.46
CA GLN A 87 -9.67 -3.97 -15.28
C GLN A 87 -9.39 -2.48 -15.43
N GLU A 88 -10.41 -1.68 -15.72
CA GLU A 88 -10.30 -0.24 -15.85
C GLU A 88 -9.89 0.41 -14.52
N LEU A 89 -10.46 -0.04 -13.40
CA LEU A 89 -10.12 0.45 -12.07
C LEU A 89 -8.67 0.13 -11.67
N HIS A 90 -8.13 -1.02 -12.09
CA HIS A 90 -6.71 -1.34 -11.92
C HIS A 90 -5.84 -0.42 -12.79
N ALA A 91 -6.21 -0.20 -14.05
CA ALA A 91 -5.49 0.71 -14.94
C ALA A 91 -5.47 2.16 -14.38
N MET A 92 -6.60 2.65 -13.86
CA MET A 92 -6.69 3.98 -13.21
C MET A 92 -5.77 4.12 -11.98
N VAL A 93 -5.51 3.05 -11.26
CA VAL A 93 -4.52 3.05 -10.17
C VAL A 93 -3.11 3.12 -10.74
N GLY A 94 -2.84 2.41 -11.85
CA GLY A 94 -1.55 2.50 -12.54
C GLY A 94 -1.27 3.89 -13.09
N GLU A 95 -2.25 4.56 -13.69
CA GLU A 95 -2.14 5.94 -14.18
C GLU A 95 -1.78 6.94 -13.06
N HIS A 96 -2.15 6.64 -11.82
CA HIS A 96 -1.84 7.47 -10.67
C HIS A 96 -0.34 7.52 -10.31
N PHE A 97 0.49 6.68 -10.93
CA PHE A 97 1.96 6.72 -10.76
C PHE A 97 2.61 7.91 -11.47
N GLU A 98 1.91 8.55 -12.43
CA GLU A 98 2.46 9.67 -13.17
C GLU A 98 2.96 10.78 -12.23
N GLY A 99 4.25 11.14 -12.37
CA GLY A 99 4.90 12.20 -11.58
C GLY A 99 5.06 11.89 -10.09
N LYS A 100 4.86 10.65 -9.61
CA LYS A 100 4.99 10.29 -8.21
C LYS A 100 6.44 9.99 -7.77
N GLY A 101 7.36 9.81 -8.71
CA GLY A 101 8.76 9.51 -8.42
C GLY A 101 8.93 8.20 -7.65
N ILE A 102 8.13 7.17 -8.00
CA ILE A 102 8.26 5.80 -7.48
C ILE A 102 9.26 5.07 -8.35
N ASP A 103 10.28 4.47 -7.73
CA ASP A 103 11.41 3.88 -8.44
C ASP A 103 11.07 2.53 -9.07
N ALA A 104 10.28 1.71 -8.38
CA ALA A 104 9.87 0.41 -8.91
C ALA A 104 8.44 0.02 -8.50
N LEU A 105 7.78 -0.72 -9.40
CA LEU A 105 6.54 -1.43 -9.15
C LEU A 105 6.75 -2.93 -9.29
N PHE A 106 6.38 -3.70 -8.28
CA PHE A 106 6.21 -5.14 -8.30
C PHE A 106 4.71 -5.45 -8.22
N ALA A 107 4.13 -5.90 -9.30
CA ALA A 107 2.68 -6.18 -9.39
C ALA A 107 2.43 -7.67 -9.57
N ALA A 108 1.50 -8.25 -8.78
CA ALA A 108 1.10 -9.65 -8.94
C ALA A 108 -0.42 -9.82 -8.98
N GLY A 109 -0.86 -10.72 -9.86
CA GLY A 109 -2.27 -11.07 -10.04
C GLY A 109 -2.79 -10.79 -11.45
N ALA A 110 -3.88 -11.44 -11.80
CA ALA A 110 -4.44 -11.36 -13.17
C ALA A 110 -4.93 -9.95 -13.54
N LEU A 111 -5.49 -9.21 -12.58
CA LEU A 111 -5.99 -7.85 -12.79
C LEU A 111 -4.89 -6.81 -12.68
N SER A 112 -3.87 -7.08 -11.89
CA SER A 112 -2.70 -6.22 -11.70
C SER A 112 -1.85 -6.08 -12.97
N GLU A 113 -2.06 -6.92 -13.99
CA GLU A 113 -1.49 -6.73 -15.32
C GLU A 113 -1.91 -5.39 -15.93
N ASN A 114 -3.19 -5.01 -15.78
CA ASN A 114 -3.71 -3.73 -16.29
C ASN A 114 -3.07 -2.53 -15.56
N LEU A 115 -2.84 -2.66 -14.25
CA LEU A 115 -2.14 -1.66 -13.45
C LEU A 115 -0.69 -1.53 -13.94
N ALA A 116 0.04 -2.63 -14.07
CA ALA A 116 1.43 -2.64 -14.53
C ALA A 116 1.59 -2.04 -15.94
N GLN A 117 0.70 -2.40 -16.86
CA GLN A 117 0.68 -1.83 -18.22
C GLN A 117 0.42 -0.32 -18.21
N ALA A 118 -0.47 0.17 -17.35
CA ALA A 118 -0.76 1.59 -17.23
C ALA A 118 0.46 2.37 -16.68
N VAL A 119 1.13 1.85 -15.63
CA VAL A 119 2.38 2.43 -15.11
C VAL A 119 3.44 2.51 -16.21
N GLY A 120 3.68 1.44 -16.94
CA GLY A 120 4.65 1.41 -18.05
C GLY A 120 4.37 2.42 -19.17
N LYS A 121 3.12 2.90 -19.29
CA LYS A 121 2.73 3.95 -20.25
C LYS A 121 2.95 5.37 -19.72
N CYS A 122 2.58 5.62 -18.44
CA CYS A 122 2.53 6.98 -17.88
C CYS A 122 3.76 7.36 -17.05
N SER A 123 4.49 6.42 -16.47
CA SER A 123 5.66 6.68 -15.60
C SER A 123 6.90 5.97 -16.17
N LYS A 124 7.68 6.69 -16.99
CA LYS A 124 8.87 6.12 -17.65
C LYS A 124 10.05 5.92 -16.72
N GLU A 125 10.06 6.62 -15.59
CA GLU A 125 11.04 6.51 -14.53
C GLU A 125 10.82 5.31 -13.61
N THR A 126 9.60 4.74 -13.59
CA THR A 126 9.28 3.58 -12.76
C THR A 126 9.68 2.28 -13.45
N GLU A 127 10.53 1.48 -12.82
CA GLU A 127 10.84 0.13 -13.26
C GLU A 127 9.64 -0.79 -12.95
N VAL A 128 9.08 -1.46 -13.96
CA VAL A 128 7.85 -2.24 -13.81
C VAL A 128 8.14 -3.73 -13.92
N HIS A 129 7.83 -4.46 -12.84
CA HIS A 129 7.91 -5.91 -12.74
C HIS A 129 6.49 -6.48 -12.54
N TYR A 130 6.05 -7.33 -13.45
CA TYR A 130 4.74 -7.97 -13.37
C TYR A 130 4.87 -9.48 -13.29
N PHE A 131 4.06 -10.08 -12.42
CA PHE A 131 4.04 -11.51 -12.16
C PHE A 131 2.61 -12.03 -12.13
N LYS A 132 2.42 -13.30 -12.48
CA LYS A 132 1.12 -13.94 -12.38
C LYS A 132 0.77 -14.31 -10.95
N THR A 133 1.77 -14.64 -10.15
CA THR A 133 1.61 -15.11 -8.78
C THR A 133 2.42 -14.30 -7.79
N LYS A 134 2.00 -14.32 -6.54
CA LYS A 134 2.72 -13.74 -5.40
C LYS A 134 4.08 -14.41 -5.19
N ASP A 135 4.18 -15.72 -5.43
CA ASP A 135 5.41 -16.48 -5.21
C ASP A 135 6.50 -16.07 -6.19
N GLU A 136 6.17 -15.95 -7.49
CA GLU A 136 7.07 -15.39 -8.50
C GLU A 136 7.52 -13.97 -8.14
N LEU A 137 6.59 -13.13 -7.66
CA LEU A 137 6.91 -11.78 -7.21
C LEU A 137 7.92 -11.80 -6.06
N MET A 138 7.75 -12.67 -5.07
CA MET A 138 8.65 -12.74 -3.92
C MET A 138 10.07 -13.19 -4.31
N GLU A 139 10.20 -14.13 -5.25
CA GLU A 139 11.49 -14.60 -5.75
C GLU A 139 12.35 -13.45 -6.33
N GLU A 140 11.71 -12.51 -7.01
CA GLU A 140 12.38 -11.35 -7.61
C GLU A 140 12.49 -10.16 -6.64
N LEU A 141 11.49 -9.93 -5.78
CA LEU A 141 11.47 -8.80 -4.85
C LEU A 141 12.55 -8.90 -3.78
N LEU A 142 12.71 -10.08 -3.16
CA LEU A 142 13.61 -10.25 -2.02
C LEU A 142 15.08 -9.93 -2.33
N PRO A 143 15.65 -10.34 -3.47
CA PRO A 143 17.00 -9.91 -3.84
C PRO A 143 17.07 -8.47 -4.38
N TYR A 144 15.96 -7.88 -4.79
CA TYR A 144 15.89 -6.54 -5.36
C TYR A 144 15.95 -5.42 -4.32
N VAL A 145 15.29 -5.61 -3.15
CA VAL A 145 15.24 -4.61 -2.09
C VAL A 145 16.59 -4.39 -1.44
N LYS A 146 16.91 -3.15 -1.11
CA LYS A 146 18.23 -2.72 -0.58
C LYS A 146 18.06 -1.85 0.66
N SER A 147 19.14 -1.68 1.39
CA SER A 147 19.18 -0.77 2.52
C SER A 147 18.80 0.67 2.11
N GLY A 148 17.91 1.29 2.87
CA GLY A 148 17.38 2.64 2.64
C GLY A 148 16.11 2.67 1.77
N ASP A 149 15.60 1.52 1.31
CA ASP A 149 14.34 1.48 0.57
C ASP A 149 13.13 1.71 1.47
N THR A 150 12.07 2.32 0.91
CA THR A 150 10.73 2.30 1.47
C THR A 150 9.83 1.43 0.60
N VAL A 151 9.27 0.37 1.17
CA VAL A 151 8.49 -0.65 0.47
C VAL A 151 7.04 -0.60 0.93
N LEU A 152 6.12 -0.22 0.04
CA LEU A 152 4.67 -0.33 0.28
C LEU A 152 4.18 -1.70 -0.16
N VAL A 153 3.50 -2.43 0.72
CA VAL A 153 2.85 -3.71 0.38
C VAL A 153 1.35 -3.56 0.52
N LYS A 154 0.60 -3.72 -0.60
CA LYS A 154 -0.86 -3.57 -0.60
C LYS A 154 -1.55 -4.45 -1.63
N ALA A 155 -2.57 -5.19 -1.17
CA ALA A 155 -3.45 -6.01 -2.00
C ALA A 155 -4.77 -6.29 -1.28
N SER A 156 -5.75 -6.85 -1.98
CA SER A 156 -6.93 -7.42 -1.34
C SER A 156 -6.59 -8.66 -0.52
N HIS A 157 -7.36 -8.92 0.50
CA HIS A 157 -7.10 -9.96 1.51
C HIS A 157 -6.84 -11.36 0.91
N PHE A 158 -7.60 -11.74 -0.13
CA PHE A 158 -7.48 -13.04 -0.78
C PHE A 158 -6.12 -13.28 -1.46
N MET A 159 -5.36 -12.23 -1.74
CA MET A 159 -4.01 -12.33 -2.33
C MET A 159 -2.95 -12.87 -1.37
N GLY A 160 -3.22 -12.88 -0.07
CA GLY A 160 -2.30 -13.42 0.93
C GLY A 160 -1.00 -12.64 1.09
N PHE A 161 -1.00 -11.35 0.81
CA PHE A 161 0.19 -10.45 0.87
C PHE A 161 0.80 -10.25 2.27
N PRO A 162 0.14 -10.57 3.41
CA PRO A 162 0.84 -10.64 4.70
C PRO A 162 2.08 -11.56 4.67
N GLU A 163 2.10 -12.56 3.80
CA GLU A 163 3.28 -13.41 3.62
C GLU A 163 4.46 -12.64 3.02
N VAL A 164 4.22 -11.75 2.05
CA VAL A 164 5.27 -10.88 1.48
C VAL A 164 5.89 -10.02 2.58
N VAL A 165 5.05 -9.39 3.42
CA VAL A 165 5.50 -8.61 4.58
C VAL A 165 6.33 -9.49 5.52
N GLY A 166 5.87 -10.71 5.83
CA GLY A 166 6.56 -11.65 6.69
C GLY A 166 7.92 -12.10 6.15
N GLN A 167 8.11 -12.18 4.83
CA GLN A 167 9.41 -12.49 4.23
C GLN A 167 10.36 -11.27 4.24
N LEU A 168 9.83 -10.06 4.01
CA LEU A 168 10.60 -8.82 4.07
C LEU A 168 11.08 -8.48 5.50
N THR A 169 10.45 -9.02 6.53
CA THR A 169 10.80 -8.76 7.95
C THR A 169 11.82 -9.75 8.54
N LYS A 170 12.21 -10.79 7.79
CA LYS A 170 13.25 -11.76 8.20
C LYS A 170 14.65 -11.22 7.93
#